data_05b1f9d9b11b8a67b5112ea6a4efee0f
#
_entry.id   05b1f9d9b11b8a67b5112ea6a4efee0f
#
_cell.length_a   1.000
_cell.length_b   1.000
_cell.length_c   1.000
_cell.angle_alpha   90.00
_cell.angle_beta   90.00
_cell.angle_gamma   90.00
#
_symmetry.space_group_name_H-M   'P 1'
#
loop_
_entity.id
_entity.type
_entity.pdbx_description
1 polymer ?
#
loop_
_entity_poly.entity_id
_entity_poly.type
_entity_poly.pdbx_seq_one_letter_code
_entity_poly.pdbx_strand_id
1 'polypeptide(L)'
;MFRTRFKNEIVAEFLPPARPRKQDRVILLCDGMPGIPRKQPLSDFLSKKGYWVFYPRYRGAWESSGKFLERSPHEDILDVLDELPKGVKELAFGRKFSLSPAEVFVIGGSFGGAAAILCSLDPRVHRVVANCPVVDWSILRASEKKETSNKSYAAYIREAFGNGYRLSDANWRKLYTGKFYNPAARVAEMDPAKIMMFHAKDDPFVPWRSVDRFARKSGARLKLLKTGGHLRTEYIMQRYWPEIRQFFER
;
A
#
# COMPACT_ATOMS: atom_id res chain seq x y z
N MET A 1 -9.27 11.12 12.63
CA MET A 1 -9.43 9.67 12.33
C MET A 1 -9.55 8.91 13.63
N PHE A 2 -10.33 7.84 13.65
CA PHE A 2 -10.38 6.87 14.73
C PHE A 2 -9.19 5.93 14.65
N ARG A 3 -8.86 5.23 15.74
CA ARG A 3 -7.84 4.19 15.76
C ARG A 3 -8.43 2.87 16.22
N THR A 4 -7.97 1.77 15.63
CA THR A 4 -8.34 0.40 15.97
C THR A 4 -7.13 -0.52 15.93
N ARG A 5 -7.29 -1.77 16.36
CA ARG A 5 -6.24 -2.80 16.32
C ARG A 5 -6.83 -4.09 15.76
N PHE A 6 -6.16 -4.64 14.75
CA PHE A 6 -6.49 -5.91 14.13
C PHE A 6 -5.47 -6.99 14.54
N LYS A 7 -5.92 -8.26 14.63
CA LYS A 7 -5.09 -9.41 15.03
C LYS A 7 -4.27 -9.16 16.32
N ASN A 8 -4.71 -8.25 17.19
CA ASN A 8 -3.98 -7.77 18.37
C ASN A 8 -2.60 -7.14 18.09
N GLU A 9 -2.23 -6.93 16.84
CA GLU A 9 -0.91 -6.48 16.42
C GLU A 9 -0.92 -5.24 15.53
N ILE A 10 -1.84 -5.17 14.56
CA ILE A 10 -1.86 -4.15 13.52
C ILE A 10 -2.71 -2.98 13.95
N VAL A 11 -2.10 -1.85 14.26
CA VAL A 11 -2.83 -0.61 14.53
C VAL A 11 -3.19 0.06 13.21
N ALA A 12 -4.44 0.47 13.09
CA ALA A 12 -4.92 1.19 11.92
C ALA A 12 -5.66 2.47 12.34
N GLU A 13 -5.46 3.53 11.58
CA GLU A 13 -6.37 4.66 11.56
C GLU A 13 -7.52 4.37 10.60
N PHE A 14 -8.73 4.83 10.94
CA PHE A 14 -9.87 4.64 10.04
C PHE A 14 -10.86 5.80 10.07
N LEU A 15 -11.63 5.92 8.99
CA LEU A 15 -12.77 6.82 8.87
C LEU A 15 -13.96 6.07 8.26
N PRO A 16 -15.15 6.19 8.84
CA PRO A 16 -16.38 5.79 8.17
C PRO A 16 -16.68 6.72 6.98
N PRO A 17 -17.52 6.30 6.03
CA PRO A 17 -17.95 7.17 4.94
C PRO A 17 -18.71 8.38 5.49
N ALA A 18 -18.39 9.58 5.00
CA ALA A 18 -19.09 10.81 5.38
C ALA A 18 -20.57 10.79 4.97
N ARG A 19 -20.91 9.99 3.97
CA ARG A 19 -22.28 9.69 3.54
C ARG A 19 -22.44 8.18 3.42
N PRO A 20 -23.19 7.52 4.32
CA PRO A 20 -23.44 6.09 4.26
C PRO A 20 -24.07 5.67 2.94
N ARG A 21 -23.70 4.50 2.47
CA ARG A 21 -24.27 3.85 1.28
C ARG A 21 -25.05 2.59 1.69
N LYS A 22 -25.87 2.04 0.79
CA LYS A 22 -26.56 0.76 1.01
C LYS A 22 -25.58 -0.40 1.21
N GLN A 23 -24.44 -0.34 0.54
CA GLN A 23 -23.38 -1.35 0.62
C GLN A 23 -22.09 -0.68 1.06
N ASP A 24 -21.38 -1.34 1.97
CA ASP A 24 -20.09 -0.86 2.45
C ASP A 24 -19.03 -1.08 1.39
N ARG A 25 -18.38 0.01 1.00
CA ARG A 25 -17.22 0.04 0.12
C ARG A 25 -15.99 0.41 0.93
N VAL A 26 -15.00 -0.44 0.92
CA VAL A 26 -13.81 -0.29 1.76
C VAL A 26 -12.59 0.04 0.92
N ILE A 27 -11.77 0.98 1.38
CA ILE A 27 -10.43 1.24 0.86
C ILE A 27 -9.41 0.96 1.95
N LEU A 28 -8.45 0.07 1.66
CA LEU A 28 -7.28 -0.18 2.47
C LEU A 28 -6.10 0.61 1.87
N LEU A 29 -5.48 1.48 2.67
CA LEU A 29 -4.34 2.29 2.27
C LEU A 29 -3.03 1.61 2.69
N CYS A 30 -2.17 1.34 1.73
CA CYS A 30 -0.84 0.78 1.94
C CYS A 30 0.21 1.90 1.98
N ASP A 31 0.94 2.02 3.08
CA ASP A 31 1.92 3.08 3.23
C ASP A 31 3.19 2.85 2.42
N GLY A 32 3.78 3.95 1.95
CA GLY A 32 5.15 3.95 1.43
C GLY A 32 6.18 3.87 2.56
N MET A 33 7.41 3.49 2.25
CA MET A 33 8.50 3.36 3.22
C MET A 33 9.79 3.91 2.60
N PRO A 34 10.60 4.61 3.39
CA PRO A 34 10.33 5.08 4.75
C PRO A 34 9.45 6.34 4.75
N GLY A 35 8.77 6.58 5.86
CA GLY A 35 7.96 7.78 6.02
C GLY A 35 7.26 7.84 7.38
N ILE A 36 6.79 9.03 7.72
CA ILE A 36 5.94 9.24 8.89
C ILE A 36 4.48 9.05 8.44
N PRO A 37 3.66 8.29 9.18
CA PRO A 37 2.26 8.07 8.83
C PRO A 37 1.47 9.40 8.79
N ARG A 38 1.06 9.83 7.61
CA ARG A 38 0.30 11.07 7.40
C ARG A 38 -0.66 10.91 6.22
N LYS A 39 -1.81 10.24 6.44
CA LYS A 39 -2.80 10.03 5.37
C LYS A 39 -4.14 10.72 5.64
N GLN A 40 -4.22 11.61 6.66
CA GLN A 40 -5.46 12.30 7.01
C GLN A 40 -6.13 12.96 5.79
N PRO A 41 -5.45 13.80 4.97
CA PRO A 41 -6.11 14.47 3.86
C PRO A 41 -6.63 13.50 2.80
N LEU A 42 -5.90 12.41 2.54
CA LEU A 42 -6.34 11.36 1.62
C LEU A 42 -7.53 10.59 2.18
N SER A 43 -7.49 10.25 3.47
CA SER A 43 -8.58 9.54 4.14
C SER A 43 -9.86 10.38 4.16
N ASP A 44 -9.75 11.68 4.45
CA ASP A 44 -10.89 12.62 4.42
C ASP A 44 -11.48 12.73 3.00
N PHE A 45 -10.62 12.81 1.99
CA PHE A 45 -11.04 12.83 0.60
C PHE A 45 -11.86 11.58 0.23
N LEU A 46 -11.36 10.40 0.54
CA LEU A 46 -11.99 9.12 0.20
C LEU A 46 -13.26 8.86 1.03
N SER A 47 -13.27 9.23 2.31
CA SER A 47 -14.46 9.19 3.16
C SER A 47 -15.60 10.05 2.60
N LYS A 48 -15.29 11.27 2.11
CA LYS A 48 -16.26 12.14 1.42
C LYS A 48 -16.78 11.54 0.10
N LYS A 49 -16.03 10.60 -0.52
CA LYS A 49 -16.46 9.85 -1.70
C LYS A 49 -17.34 8.63 -1.34
N GLY A 50 -17.59 8.38 -0.05
CA GLY A 50 -18.49 7.34 0.43
C GLY A 50 -17.81 5.99 0.68
N TYR A 51 -16.51 5.99 1.00
CA TYR A 51 -15.75 4.79 1.35
C TYR A 51 -15.45 4.76 2.85
N TRP A 52 -15.51 3.56 3.43
CA TRP A 52 -14.75 3.27 4.63
C TRP A 52 -13.26 3.30 4.27
N VAL A 53 -12.46 4.00 5.03
CA VAL A 53 -11.02 4.12 4.76
C VAL A 53 -10.26 3.58 5.95
N PHE A 54 -9.40 2.59 5.73
CA PHE A 54 -8.51 2.04 6.73
C PHE A 54 -7.07 2.27 6.30
N TYR A 55 -6.27 2.75 7.23
CA TYR A 55 -4.85 2.99 7.03
C TYR A 55 -4.05 2.23 8.10
N PRO A 56 -3.77 0.94 7.87
CA PRO A 56 -2.98 0.12 8.77
C PRO A 56 -1.50 0.48 8.73
N ARG A 57 -0.84 0.31 9.86
CA ARG A 57 0.62 0.24 9.96
C ARG A 57 1.03 -1.21 9.81
N TYR A 58 2.01 -1.49 8.98
CA TYR A 58 2.54 -2.85 8.87
C TYR A 58 3.09 -3.33 10.22
N ARG A 59 3.10 -4.65 10.45
CA ARG A 59 3.77 -5.21 11.64
C ARG A 59 5.22 -4.73 11.71
N GLY A 60 5.64 -4.38 12.91
CA GLY A 60 6.97 -3.83 13.14
C GLY A 60 7.16 -2.39 12.68
N ALA A 61 6.10 -1.70 12.22
CA ALA A 61 6.15 -0.28 11.91
C ALA A 61 5.27 0.51 12.87
N TRP A 62 5.80 1.64 13.35
CA TRP A 62 5.13 2.62 14.21
C TRP A 62 4.41 1.95 15.40
N GLU A 63 3.10 2.16 15.56
CA GLU A 63 2.31 1.65 16.68
C GLU A 63 1.97 0.16 16.59
N SER A 64 2.15 -0.48 15.43
CA SER A 64 1.91 -1.91 15.27
C SER A 64 3.02 -2.74 15.89
N SER A 65 2.69 -3.83 16.56
CA SER A 65 3.67 -4.73 17.19
C SER A 65 4.38 -5.63 16.16
N GLY A 66 5.29 -6.48 16.63
CA GLY A 66 6.05 -7.40 15.78
C GLY A 66 7.32 -6.80 15.16
N LYS A 67 7.87 -7.48 14.15
CA LYS A 67 9.10 -7.09 13.46
C LYS A 67 8.80 -6.76 11.99
N PHE A 68 9.33 -5.64 11.51
CA PHE A 68 9.11 -5.21 10.15
C PHE A 68 9.77 -6.18 9.14
N LEU A 69 9.04 -6.53 8.08
CA LEU A 69 9.46 -7.51 7.08
C LEU A 69 9.70 -8.94 7.63
N GLU A 70 9.18 -9.27 8.80
CA GLU A 70 9.16 -10.67 9.25
C GLU A 70 8.22 -11.51 8.38
N ARG A 71 7.07 -10.96 8.07
CA ARG A 71 6.10 -11.42 7.06
C ARG A 71 6.05 -10.43 5.91
N SER A 72 5.49 -10.84 4.78
CA SER A 72 5.31 -9.96 3.63
C SER A 72 4.25 -8.89 3.94
N PRO A 73 4.52 -7.59 3.74
CA PRO A 73 3.63 -6.51 4.16
C PRO A 73 2.20 -6.58 3.59
N HIS A 74 1.99 -7.19 2.42
CA HIS A 74 0.64 -7.36 1.89
C HIS A 74 -0.20 -8.33 2.75
N GLU A 75 0.42 -9.29 3.44
CA GLU A 75 -0.27 -10.20 4.35
C GLU A 75 -0.87 -9.44 5.55
N ASP A 76 -0.23 -8.36 6.00
CA ASP A 76 -0.79 -7.49 7.05
C ASP A 76 -2.07 -6.79 6.59
N ILE A 77 -2.14 -6.42 5.30
CA ILE A 77 -3.33 -5.82 4.70
C ILE A 77 -4.46 -6.86 4.58
N LEU A 78 -4.13 -8.10 4.20
CA LEU A 78 -5.09 -9.21 4.14
C LEU A 78 -5.58 -9.62 5.54
N ASP A 79 -4.71 -9.60 6.55
CA ASP A 79 -5.12 -9.82 7.96
C ASP A 79 -6.12 -8.75 8.44
N VAL A 80 -5.98 -7.51 8.02
CA VAL A 80 -6.99 -6.46 8.26
C VAL A 80 -8.29 -6.83 7.57
N LEU A 81 -8.24 -7.22 6.30
CA LEU A 81 -9.42 -7.63 5.53
C LEU A 81 -10.17 -8.79 6.19
N ASP A 82 -9.47 -9.77 6.76
CA ASP A 82 -10.06 -10.89 7.51
C ASP A 82 -10.88 -10.47 8.74
N GLU A 83 -10.48 -9.36 9.36
CA GLU A 83 -11.10 -8.88 10.60
C GLU A 83 -12.28 -7.92 10.36
N LEU A 84 -12.35 -7.26 9.21
CA LEU A 84 -13.39 -6.26 8.93
C LEU A 84 -14.83 -6.78 9.12
N PRO A 85 -15.21 -8.00 8.69
CA PRO A 85 -16.56 -8.52 8.90
C PRO A 85 -16.95 -8.73 10.37
N LYS A 86 -15.97 -8.80 11.28
CA LYS A 86 -16.21 -8.92 12.73
C LYS A 86 -16.59 -7.58 13.38
N GLY A 87 -16.58 -6.49 12.59
CA GLY A 87 -16.73 -5.14 13.08
C GLY A 87 -15.43 -4.55 13.64
N VAL A 88 -15.47 -3.26 13.89
CA VAL A 88 -14.29 -2.48 14.31
C VAL A 88 -14.58 -1.79 15.64
N LYS A 89 -13.70 -2.00 16.62
CA LYS A 89 -13.77 -1.30 17.92
C LYS A 89 -12.71 -0.20 17.94
N GLU A 90 -13.16 1.02 18.16
CA GLU A 90 -12.28 2.16 18.32
C GLU A 90 -11.60 2.12 19.70
N LEU A 91 -10.31 2.49 19.75
CA LEU A 91 -9.45 2.26 20.93
C LEU A 91 -9.63 3.28 22.05
N ALA A 92 -9.98 4.54 21.75
CA ALA A 92 -10.02 5.60 22.77
C ALA A 92 -11.27 5.49 23.66
N PHE A 93 -12.45 5.30 23.05
CA PHE A 93 -13.73 5.31 23.77
C PHE A 93 -14.49 3.97 23.66
N GLY A 94 -13.90 2.97 22.99
CA GLY A 94 -14.50 1.65 22.84
C GLY A 94 -15.73 1.63 21.92
N ARG A 95 -15.94 2.67 21.09
CA ARG A 95 -17.06 2.74 20.15
C ARG A 95 -16.96 1.60 19.13
N LYS A 96 -18.07 0.92 18.90
CA LYS A 96 -18.16 -0.18 17.93
C LYS A 96 -18.76 0.31 16.62
N PHE A 97 -18.20 -0.16 15.53
CA PHE A 97 -18.68 0.07 14.17
C PHE A 97 -18.87 -1.29 13.50
N SER A 98 -20.06 -1.52 12.97
CA SER A 98 -20.35 -2.68 12.14
C SER A 98 -20.22 -2.30 10.68
N LEU A 99 -19.58 -3.16 9.90
CA LEU A 99 -19.51 -3.02 8.45
C LEU A 99 -19.52 -4.41 7.81
N SER A 100 -20.10 -4.48 6.61
CA SER A 100 -20.13 -5.68 5.79
C SER A 100 -19.55 -5.33 4.41
N PRO A 101 -18.23 -5.49 4.20
CA PRO A 101 -17.58 -5.09 2.96
C PRO A 101 -18.18 -5.82 1.76
N ALA A 102 -18.88 -5.09 0.89
CA ALA A 102 -19.36 -5.60 -0.39
C ALA A 102 -18.31 -5.47 -1.48
N GLU A 103 -17.50 -4.40 -1.41
CA GLU A 103 -16.41 -4.15 -2.33
C GLU A 103 -15.17 -3.66 -1.57
N VAL A 104 -14.03 -4.24 -1.87
CA VAL A 104 -12.74 -3.89 -1.25
C VAL A 104 -11.76 -3.43 -2.31
N PHE A 105 -11.18 -2.27 -2.07
CA PHE A 105 -10.17 -1.64 -2.90
C PHE A 105 -8.89 -1.45 -2.10
N VAL A 106 -7.76 -1.58 -2.76
CA VAL A 106 -6.46 -1.33 -2.12
C VAL A 106 -5.70 -0.25 -2.88
N ILE A 107 -5.17 0.73 -2.15
CA ILE A 107 -4.42 1.83 -2.73
C ILE A 107 -3.05 1.90 -2.05
N GLY A 108 -1.98 1.95 -2.83
CA GLY A 108 -0.63 2.05 -2.28
C GLY A 108 0.31 2.83 -3.15
N GLY A 109 1.32 3.43 -2.53
CA GLY A 109 2.39 4.15 -3.23
C GLY A 109 3.77 3.60 -2.88
N SER A 110 4.70 3.63 -3.84
CA SER A 110 6.09 3.22 -3.63
C SER A 110 6.20 1.79 -3.08
N PHE A 111 6.79 1.64 -1.89
CA PHE A 111 6.77 0.39 -1.13
C PHE A 111 5.34 -0.16 -0.99
N GLY A 112 4.39 0.64 -0.53
CA GLY A 112 2.99 0.24 -0.41
C GLY A 112 2.30 -0.09 -1.73
N GLY A 113 2.84 0.38 -2.85
CA GLY A 113 2.39 -0.01 -4.18
C GLY A 113 2.61 -1.49 -4.48
N ALA A 114 3.73 -2.07 -3.98
CA ALA A 114 3.96 -3.51 -4.04
C ALA A 114 2.91 -4.29 -3.23
N ALA A 115 2.57 -3.80 -2.00
CA ALA A 115 1.52 -4.41 -1.19
C ALA A 115 0.16 -4.38 -1.90
N ALA A 116 -0.22 -3.24 -2.46
CA ALA A 116 -1.48 -3.10 -3.19
C ALA A 116 -1.56 -4.10 -4.37
N ILE A 117 -0.49 -4.19 -5.18
CA ILE A 117 -0.44 -5.11 -6.31
C ILE A 117 -0.54 -6.57 -5.83
N LEU A 118 0.19 -6.97 -4.78
CA LEU A 118 0.13 -8.33 -4.25
C LEU A 118 -1.23 -8.66 -3.63
N CYS A 119 -1.92 -7.69 -3.02
CA CYS A 119 -3.28 -7.87 -2.53
C CYS A 119 -4.29 -8.17 -3.65
N SER A 120 -4.01 -7.80 -4.92
CA SER A 120 -4.91 -8.13 -6.05
C SER A 120 -5.08 -9.62 -6.29
N LEU A 121 -4.17 -10.45 -5.76
CA LEU A 121 -4.23 -11.91 -5.82
C LEU A 121 -5.33 -12.51 -4.92
N ASP A 122 -5.78 -11.77 -3.90
CA ASP A 122 -6.89 -12.21 -3.07
C ASP A 122 -8.22 -11.97 -3.83
N PRO A 123 -9.09 -12.99 -3.93
CA PRO A 123 -10.36 -12.86 -4.66
C PRO A 123 -11.31 -11.83 -4.06
N ARG A 124 -11.21 -11.52 -2.78
CA ARG A 124 -12.02 -10.51 -2.08
C ARG A 124 -11.63 -9.07 -2.45
N VAL A 125 -10.44 -8.86 -2.98
CA VAL A 125 -9.98 -7.54 -3.45
C VAL A 125 -10.49 -7.32 -4.87
N HIS A 126 -11.33 -6.29 -5.05
CA HIS A 126 -11.97 -5.98 -6.33
C HIS A 126 -11.02 -5.27 -7.28
N ARG A 127 -10.37 -4.19 -6.81
CA ARG A 127 -9.45 -3.40 -7.64
C ARG A 127 -8.34 -2.81 -6.78
N VAL A 128 -7.20 -2.58 -7.40
CA VAL A 128 -6.05 -1.94 -6.76
C VAL A 128 -5.53 -0.76 -7.58
N VAL A 129 -5.14 0.31 -6.90
CA VAL A 129 -4.43 1.44 -7.50
C VAL A 129 -3.05 1.54 -6.89
N ALA A 130 -2.03 1.43 -7.72
CA ALA A 130 -0.63 1.51 -7.30
C ALA A 130 0.06 2.73 -7.91
N ASN A 131 0.68 3.53 -7.07
CA ASN A 131 1.36 4.78 -7.44
C ASN A 131 2.86 4.64 -7.27
N CYS A 132 3.63 4.88 -8.32
CA CYS A 132 5.09 4.69 -8.34
C CYS A 132 5.53 3.38 -7.65
N PRO A 133 4.90 2.23 -7.96
CA PRO A 133 5.08 1.00 -7.20
C PRO A 133 6.47 0.42 -7.39
N VAL A 134 7.03 -0.14 -6.32
CA VAL A 134 8.16 -1.04 -6.43
C VAL A 134 7.64 -2.40 -6.91
N VAL A 135 7.87 -2.72 -8.18
CA VAL A 135 7.40 -3.97 -8.77
C VAL A 135 8.44 -5.08 -8.77
N ASP A 136 9.71 -4.73 -8.63
CA ASP A 136 10.84 -5.68 -8.60
C ASP A 136 11.98 -5.14 -7.74
N TRP A 137 12.20 -5.78 -6.59
CA TRP A 137 13.23 -5.40 -5.64
C TRP A 137 14.66 -5.71 -6.13
N SER A 138 14.83 -6.64 -7.05
CA SER A 138 16.16 -6.98 -7.60
C SER A 138 16.77 -5.81 -8.37
N ILE A 139 15.93 -5.00 -9.02
CA ILE A 139 16.35 -3.82 -9.79
C ILE A 139 16.78 -2.69 -8.86
N LEU A 140 16.06 -2.48 -7.75
CA LEU A 140 16.41 -1.45 -6.76
C LEU A 140 17.75 -1.74 -6.09
N ARG A 141 18.05 -3.00 -5.78
CA ARG A 141 19.37 -3.39 -5.25
C ARG A 141 20.51 -2.95 -6.15
N ALA A 142 20.33 -2.98 -7.45
CA ALA A 142 21.35 -2.56 -8.41
C ALA A 142 21.58 -1.03 -8.40
N SER A 143 20.53 -0.23 -8.17
CA SER A 143 20.61 1.22 -8.03
C SER A 143 21.19 1.64 -6.67
N GLU A 144 20.77 1.00 -5.58
CA GLU A 144 21.34 1.26 -4.24
C GLU A 144 22.85 1.11 -4.19
N LYS A 145 23.43 0.15 -4.92
CA LYS A 145 24.88 -0.04 -5.00
C LYS A 145 25.62 1.11 -5.67
N LYS A 146 24.92 1.94 -6.45
CA LYS A 146 25.51 3.10 -7.15
C LYS A 146 25.41 4.40 -6.36
N GLU A 147 24.43 4.53 -5.47
CA GLU A 147 24.10 5.80 -4.81
C GLU A 147 24.52 5.89 -3.35
N THR A 148 24.73 4.75 -2.67
CA THR A 148 25.00 4.76 -1.24
C THR A 148 26.50 4.72 -0.95
N SER A 149 27.01 5.83 -0.43
CA SER A 149 28.23 5.87 0.37
C SER A 149 28.09 4.92 1.57
N ASN A 150 28.76 3.78 1.57
CA ASN A 150 29.10 2.90 2.70
C ASN A 150 28.03 2.46 3.72
N LYS A 151 26.79 3.00 3.74
CA LYS A 151 25.72 2.54 4.64
C LYS A 151 24.61 1.87 3.82
N SER A 152 24.14 0.70 4.28
CA SER A 152 22.95 0.06 3.67
C SER A 152 21.70 0.92 3.89
N TYR A 153 20.75 0.89 2.96
CA TYR A 153 19.48 1.60 3.10
C TYR A 153 18.71 1.21 4.38
N ALA A 154 18.85 -0.04 4.82
CA ALA A 154 18.32 -0.50 6.10
C ALA A 154 18.96 0.23 7.31
N ALA A 155 20.26 0.50 7.25
CA ALA A 155 20.93 1.28 8.29
C ALA A 155 20.44 2.72 8.32
N TYR A 156 20.25 3.34 7.17
CA TYR A 156 19.63 4.67 7.06
C TYR A 156 18.23 4.70 7.70
N ILE A 157 17.38 3.71 7.41
CA ILE A 157 16.01 3.64 7.98
C ILE A 157 16.08 3.57 9.51
N ARG A 158 16.94 2.74 10.07
CA ARG A 158 17.11 2.63 11.54
C ARG A 158 17.60 3.93 12.16
N GLU A 159 18.54 4.59 11.53
CA GLU A 159 19.12 5.84 12.02
C GLU A 159 18.10 6.99 11.95
N ALA A 160 17.41 7.13 10.83
CA ALA A 160 16.51 8.25 10.59
C ALA A 160 15.13 8.10 11.23
N PHE A 161 14.65 6.88 11.45
CA PHE A 161 13.30 6.60 11.93
C PHE A 161 13.24 5.83 13.26
N GLY A 162 14.39 5.36 13.78
CA GLY A 162 14.48 4.69 15.08
C GLY A 162 13.45 3.56 15.25
N ASN A 163 12.67 3.64 16.33
CA ASN A 163 11.61 2.68 16.62
C ASN A 163 10.40 2.74 15.66
N GLY A 164 10.38 3.68 14.73
CA GLY A 164 9.37 3.73 13.66
C GLY A 164 9.41 2.50 12.75
N TYR A 165 10.56 1.80 12.67
CA TYR A 165 10.69 0.52 11.96
C TYR A 165 11.56 -0.44 12.76
N ARG A 166 10.96 -1.47 13.36
CA ARG A 166 11.68 -2.55 14.07
C ARG A 166 12.24 -3.55 13.05
N LEU A 167 13.25 -3.09 12.32
CA LEU A 167 13.83 -3.75 11.15
C LEU A 167 15.18 -4.37 11.47
N SER A 168 15.35 -5.66 11.17
CA SER A 168 16.64 -6.34 11.15
C SER A 168 17.24 -6.43 9.75
N ASP A 169 18.57 -6.54 9.65
CA ASP A 169 19.24 -6.76 8.36
C ASP A 169 18.82 -8.08 7.71
N ALA A 170 18.54 -9.11 8.50
CA ALA A 170 18.05 -10.39 7.99
C ALA A 170 16.69 -10.22 7.31
N ASN A 171 15.76 -9.48 7.91
CA ASN A 171 14.46 -9.21 7.31
C ASN A 171 14.57 -8.31 6.07
N TRP A 172 15.45 -7.30 6.09
CA TRP A 172 15.69 -6.46 4.92
C TRP A 172 16.22 -7.24 3.72
N ARG A 173 17.18 -8.15 3.96
CA ARG A 173 17.75 -8.99 2.89
C ARG A 173 16.73 -9.89 2.18
N LYS A 174 15.59 -10.22 2.81
CA LYS A 174 14.51 -10.98 2.15
C LYS A 174 13.98 -10.28 0.89
N LEU A 175 13.96 -8.94 0.86
CA LEU A 175 13.53 -8.18 -0.32
C LEU A 175 14.35 -8.53 -1.56
N TYR A 176 15.63 -8.85 -1.38
CA TYR A 176 16.57 -9.11 -2.48
C TYR A 176 16.60 -10.57 -2.94
N THR A 177 15.75 -11.42 -2.36
CA THR A 177 15.65 -12.83 -2.77
C THR A 177 14.93 -13.02 -4.11
N GLY A 178 14.28 -11.97 -4.61
CA GLY A 178 13.46 -12.00 -5.82
C GLY A 178 12.08 -12.69 -5.65
N LYS A 179 11.80 -13.23 -4.47
CA LYS A 179 10.54 -13.95 -4.16
C LYS A 179 9.69 -13.24 -3.12
N PHE A 180 10.32 -12.81 -2.02
CA PHE A 180 9.64 -12.18 -0.89
C PHE A 180 9.17 -10.78 -1.26
N TYR A 181 7.88 -10.50 -1.05
CA TYR A 181 7.27 -9.18 -1.28
C TYR A 181 7.57 -8.59 -2.68
N ASN A 182 7.60 -9.43 -3.71
CA ASN A 182 8.01 -9.05 -5.06
C ASN A 182 6.88 -9.29 -6.08
N PRO A 183 6.16 -8.24 -6.53
CA PRO A 183 5.12 -8.36 -7.56
C PRO A 183 5.58 -9.04 -8.84
N ALA A 184 6.79 -8.77 -9.31
CA ALA A 184 7.31 -9.36 -10.54
C ALA A 184 7.44 -10.89 -10.47
N ALA A 185 7.66 -11.45 -9.28
CA ALA A 185 7.71 -12.90 -9.07
C ALA A 185 6.35 -13.59 -9.22
N ARG A 186 5.24 -12.84 -9.06
CA ARG A 186 3.88 -13.36 -9.06
C ARG A 186 3.06 -12.85 -10.27
N VAL A 187 3.69 -12.23 -11.26
CA VAL A 187 3.01 -11.55 -12.38
C VAL A 187 2.08 -12.47 -13.17
N ALA A 188 2.41 -13.75 -13.31
CA ALA A 188 1.60 -14.73 -14.05
C ALA A 188 0.29 -15.13 -13.33
N GLU A 189 0.18 -14.82 -12.03
CA GLU A 189 -0.99 -15.15 -11.21
C GLU A 189 -1.99 -13.98 -11.14
N MET A 190 -1.63 -12.81 -11.69
CA MET A 190 -2.39 -11.58 -11.54
C MET A 190 -3.48 -11.45 -12.60
N ASP A 191 -4.66 -10.99 -12.17
CA ASP A 191 -5.70 -10.50 -13.07
C ASP A 191 -5.43 -9.04 -13.46
N PRO A 192 -5.06 -8.75 -14.71
CA PRO A 192 -4.78 -7.39 -15.16
C PRO A 192 -5.97 -6.44 -15.02
N ALA A 193 -7.19 -6.95 -15.06
CA ALA A 193 -8.39 -6.14 -14.91
C ALA A 193 -8.49 -5.51 -13.51
N LYS A 194 -7.83 -6.11 -12.52
CA LYS A 194 -7.82 -5.60 -11.13
C LYS A 194 -6.79 -4.50 -10.86
N ILE A 195 -5.84 -4.24 -11.77
CA ILE A 195 -4.66 -3.43 -11.46
C ILE A 195 -4.60 -2.16 -12.33
N MET A 196 -4.53 -1.01 -11.67
CA MET A 196 -4.26 0.28 -12.30
C MET A 196 -3.03 0.93 -11.66
N MET A 197 -2.08 1.35 -12.48
CA MET A 197 -0.83 1.96 -12.01
C MET A 197 -0.63 3.37 -12.57
N PHE A 198 -0.02 4.23 -11.76
CA PHE A 198 0.47 5.56 -12.13
C PHE A 198 1.96 5.63 -11.89
N HIS A 199 2.70 6.22 -12.81
CA HIS A 199 4.14 6.41 -12.68
C HIS A 199 4.62 7.63 -13.46
N ALA A 200 5.76 8.23 -13.06
CA ALA A 200 6.39 9.30 -13.82
C ALA A 200 7.77 8.86 -14.37
N LYS A 201 8.12 9.32 -15.58
CA LYS A 201 9.39 8.94 -16.21
C LYS A 201 10.61 9.53 -15.52
N ASP A 202 10.43 10.62 -14.80
CA ASP A 202 11.44 11.35 -14.04
C ASP A 202 11.48 10.96 -12.55
N ASP A 203 10.87 9.82 -12.16
CA ASP A 203 10.93 9.30 -10.79
C ASP A 203 12.39 8.95 -10.45
N PRO A 204 12.99 9.61 -9.41
CA PRO A 204 14.38 9.39 -9.07
C PRO A 204 14.62 8.11 -8.27
N PHE A 205 13.54 7.51 -7.66
CA PHE A 205 13.66 6.39 -6.75
C PHE A 205 13.29 5.05 -7.40
N VAL A 206 12.22 5.02 -8.18
CA VAL A 206 11.75 3.80 -8.84
C VAL A 206 11.87 3.94 -10.36
N PRO A 207 12.78 3.18 -11.01
CA PRO A 207 12.97 3.28 -12.45
C PRO A 207 11.69 2.95 -13.22
N TRP A 208 11.16 3.91 -13.98
CA TRP A 208 9.90 3.75 -14.72
C TRP A 208 9.92 2.57 -15.70
N ARG A 209 11.09 2.23 -16.26
CA ARG A 209 11.23 1.10 -17.19
C ARG A 209 10.91 -0.24 -16.55
N SER A 210 11.14 -0.40 -15.24
CA SER A 210 10.75 -1.61 -14.51
C SER A 210 9.23 -1.73 -14.41
N VAL A 211 8.55 -0.63 -14.14
CA VAL A 211 7.09 -0.56 -14.03
C VAL A 211 6.42 -0.74 -15.39
N ASP A 212 6.96 -0.14 -16.45
CA ASP A 212 6.49 -0.33 -17.84
C ASP A 212 6.63 -1.80 -18.28
N ARG A 213 7.77 -2.42 -18.01
CA ARG A 213 7.97 -3.85 -18.29
C ARG A 213 6.99 -4.73 -17.52
N PHE A 214 6.78 -4.44 -16.25
CA PHE A 214 5.80 -5.15 -15.42
C PHE A 214 4.39 -4.99 -15.99
N ALA A 215 3.98 -3.76 -16.34
CA ALA A 215 2.68 -3.48 -16.93
C ALA A 215 2.44 -4.27 -18.23
N ARG A 216 3.43 -4.28 -19.12
CA ARG A 216 3.35 -5.06 -20.38
C ARG A 216 3.25 -6.57 -20.13
N LYS A 217 4.03 -7.09 -19.15
CA LYS A 217 4.04 -8.52 -18.84
C LYS A 217 2.75 -8.97 -18.16
N SER A 218 2.19 -8.14 -17.25
CA SER A 218 0.94 -8.45 -16.55
C SER A 218 -0.31 -8.11 -17.34
N GLY A 219 -0.24 -7.22 -18.34
CA GLY A 219 -1.41 -6.64 -19.01
C GLY A 219 -2.11 -5.55 -18.17
N ALA A 220 -1.58 -5.18 -17.01
CA ALA A 220 -2.17 -4.19 -16.14
C ALA A 220 -2.14 -2.76 -16.74
N ARG A 221 -3.11 -1.94 -16.37
CA ARG A 221 -3.18 -0.55 -16.84
C ARG A 221 -2.06 0.28 -16.24
N LEU A 222 -1.31 0.99 -17.08
CA LEU A 222 -0.30 1.95 -16.65
C LEU A 222 -0.55 3.32 -17.27
N LYS A 223 -0.72 4.34 -16.42
CA LYS A 223 -0.67 5.73 -16.84
C LYS A 223 0.73 6.28 -16.55
N LEU A 224 1.51 6.42 -17.62
CA LEU A 224 2.89 6.92 -17.55
C LEU A 224 2.93 8.42 -17.84
N LEU A 225 3.30 9.22 -16.85
CA LEU A 225 3.44 10.67 -16.96
C LEU A 225 4.84 11.05 -17.45
N LYS A 226 4.98 12.15 -18.17
CA LYS A 226 6.29 12.65 -18.62
C LYS A 226 7.14 13.11 -17.43
N THR A 227 6.53 13.86 -16.52
CA THR A 227 7.16 14.46 -15.33
C THR A 227 6.24 14.31 -14.12
N GLY A 228 6.81 14.50 -12.92
CA GLY A 228 6.10 14.45 -11.64
C GLY A 228 6.95 13.89 -10.50
N GLY A 229 8.14 13.38 -10.81
CA GLY A 229 9.04 12.77 -9.83
C GLY A 229 8.41 11.54 -9.16
N HIS A 230 8.73 11.32 -7.89
CA HIS A 230 8.11 10.28 -7.08
C HIS A 230 6.71 10.74 -6.61
N LEU A 231 5.71 10.52 -7.46
CA LEU A 231 4.35 11.03 -7.29
C LEU A 231 3.74 10.69 -5.93
N ARG A 232 3.09 11.66 -5.30
CA ARG A 232 2.37 11.44 -4.05
C ARG A 232 1.01 10.78 -4.33
N THR A 233 0.66 9.75 -3.57
CA THR A 233 -0.61 9.01 -3.72
C THR A 233 -1.81 9.95 -3.60
N GLU A 234 -1.78 10.90 -2.67
CA GLU A 234 -2.82 11.90 -2.50
C GLU A 234 -3.04 12.74 -3.77
N TYR A 235 -1.96 13.21 -4.39
CA TYR A 235 -2.02 13.96 -5.64
C TYR A 235 -2.68 13.14 -6.76
N ILE A 236 -2.27 11.87 -6.91
CA ILE A 236 -2.82 10.97 -7.92
C ILE A 236 -4.32 10.73 -7.68
N MET A 237 -4.71 10.45 -6.44
CA MET A 237 -6.11 10.19 -6.11
C MET A 237 -7.01 11.41 -6.34
N GLN A 238 -6.54 12.61 -6.05
CA GLN A 238 -7.30 13.83 -6.27
C GLN A 238 -7.36 14.20 -7.76
N ARG A 239 -6.22 14.17 -8.44
CA ARG A 239 -6.08 14.61 -9.83
C ARG A 239 -6.77 13.70 -10.82
N TYR A 240 -6.72 12.37 -10.59
CA TYR A 240 -7.24 11.35 -11.50
C TYR A 240 -8.47 10.62 -10.94
N TRP A 241 -9.15 11.21 -9.97
CA TRP A 241 -10.31 10.59 -9.34
C TRP A 241 -11.40 10.14 -10.32
N PRO A 242 -11.80 10.91 -11.36
CA PRO A 242 -12.82 10.45 -12.30
C PRO A 242 -12.43 9.13 -13.00
N GLU A 243 -11.17 9.00 -13.41
CA GLU A 243 -10.64 7.81 -14.08
C GLU A 243 -10.53 6.63 -13.09
N ILE A 244 -10.07 6.88 -11.86
CA ILE A 244 -9.96 5.86 -10.82
C ILE A 244 -11.35 5.40 -10.37
N ARG A 245 -12.29 6.31 -10.21
CA ARG A 245 -13.67 5.97 -9.89
C ARG A 245 -14.29 5.08 -10.96
N GLN A 246 -14.16 5.43 -12.24
CA GLN A 246 -14.63 4.60 -13.34
C GLN A 246 -13.97 3.22 -13.34
N PHE A 247 -12.70 3.13 -12.95
CA PHE A 247 -12.00 1.85 -12.80
C PHE A 247 -12.56 1.03 -11.64
N PHE A 248 -12.92 1.64 -10.52
CA PHE A 248 -13.53 0.96 -9.38
C PHE A 248 -14.97 0.47 -9.64
N GLU A 249 -15.70 1.12 -10.54
CA GLU A 249 -17.10 0.83 -10.88
C GLU A 249 -17.27 -0.23 -11.99
N ARG A 250 -16.19 -0.72 -12.57
CA ARG A 250 -16.19 -1.80 -13.59
C ARG A 250 -16.10 -3.17 -12.96
#